data_5eed5796bb29cc4956894fa916dc17c9
#
_entry.id   5eed5796bb29cc4956894fa916dc17c9
#
_cell.length_a   1.000
_cell.length_b   1.000
_cell.length_c   1.000
_cell.angle_alpha   90.00
_cell.angle_beta   90.00
_cell.angle_gamma   90.00
#
_symmetry.space_group_name_H-M   'P 1'
#
loop_
_entity.id
_entity.type
_entity.pdbx_description
1 polymer ?
#
loop_
_entity_poly.entity_id
_entity_poly.type
_entity_poly.pdbx_seq_one_letter_code
_entity_poly.pdbx_strand_id
1 'polypeptide(L)'
;MEDNPRPAIPRTTMERLPGYLNFLRMKTGPEYERISSTVIAQEMNLSAITVRKDLACIANGRPRIGHKREELITRIAEVLGSSECNSAVLVGVGNLGHALLCYKGFANYGMRILAGFDVSGHLIGSEINGKTIYHINNLYSFVKRTGASIGIIAVPAPSA
;
A
#
# COMPACT_ATOMS: atom_id res chain seq x y z
N MET A 1 16.96 -29.02 8.03
CA MET A 1 15.86 -28.14 8.49
C MET A 1 14.84 -28.17 7.38
N GLU A 2 13.75 -28.93 7.58
CA GLU A 2 12.71 -29.11 6.57
C GLU A 2 11.97 -27.79 6.42
N ASP A 3 12.00 -27.27 5.19
CA ASP A 3 11.23 -26.11 4.76
C ASP A 3 9.75 -26.55 4.66
N ASN A 4 9.05 -26.44 5.78
CA ASN A 4 7.61 -26.77 5.82
C ASN A 4 6.88 -25.71 4.98
N PRO A 5 6.23 -26.07 3.86
CA PRO A 5 5.58 -25.10 3.01
C PRO A 5 4.52 -24.35 3.83
N ARG A 6 4.66 -23.03 3.94
CA ARG A 6 3.67 -22.20 4.65
C ARG A 6 2.30 -22.45 4.01
N PRO A 7 1.25 -22.67 4.79
CA PRO A 7 -0.08 -22.88 4.23
C PRO A 7 -0.46 -21.68 3.37
N ALA A 8 -1.00 -21.94 2.16
CA ALA A 8 -1.44 -20.89 1.26
C ALA A 8 -2.43 -19.96 2.01
N ILE A 9 -2.14 -18.65 2.00
CA ILE A 9 -2.98 -17.67 2.69
C ILE A 9 -4.30 -17.55 1.93
N PRO A 10 -5.46 -17.73 2.59
CA PRO A 10 -6.77 -17.64 1.94
C PRO A 10 -6.97 -16.26 1.28
N ARG A 11 -7.64 -16.23 0.13
CA ARG A 11 -7.92 -14.99 -0.61
C ARG A 11 -8.63 -13.95 0.26
N THR A 12 -9.62 -14.38 1.05
CA THR A 12 -10.35 -13.50 1.96
C THR A 12 -9.47 -12.88 3.05
N THR A 13 -8.43 -13.59 3.49
CA THR A 13 -7.40 -13.06 4.40
C THR A 13 -6.56 -12.01 3.67
N MET A 14 -6.08 -12.31 2.46
CA MET A 14 -5.31 -11.37 1.65
C MET A 14 -6.04 -10.05 1.40
N GLU A 15 -7.35 -10.10 1.18
CA GLU A 15 -8.19 -8.91 0.96
C GLU A 15 -8.30 -8.02 2.23
N ARG A 16 -8.15 -8.59 3.43
CA ARG A 16 -8.22 -7.85 4.71
C ARG A 16 -6.87 -7.32 5.19
N LEU A 17 -5.75 -7.95 4.81
CA LEU A 17 -4.41 -7.56 5.29
C LEU A 17 -4.05 -6.09 5.06
N PRO A 18 -4.39 -5.44 3.91
CA PRO A 18 -4.12 -4.01 3.72
C PRO A 18 -4.81 -3.14 4.77
N GLY A 19 -6.04 -3.47 5.14
CA GLY A 19 -6.78 -2.78 6.20
C GLY A 19 -6.09 -2.91 7.56
N TYR A 20 -5.65 -4.13 7.91
CA TYR A 20 -4.90 -4.36 9.15
C TYR A 20 -3.58 -3.57 9.17
N LEU A 21 -2.85 -3.58 8.06
CA LEU A 21 -1.59 -2.86 7.94
C LEU A 21 -1.78 -1.35 8.14
N ASN A 22 -2.80 -0.77 7.50
CA ASN A 22 -3.13 0.65 7.64
C ASN A 22 -3.48 0.99 9.10
N PHE A 23 -4.38 0.22 9.73
CA PHE A 23 -4.73 0.39 11.12
C PHE A 23 -3.50 0.36 12.04
N LEU A 24 -2.64 -0.64 11.89
CA LEU A 24 -1.44 -0.80 12.70
C LEU A 24 -0.47 0.37 12.53
N ARG A 25 -0.32 0.91 11.32
CA ARG A 25 0.54 2.07 11.04
C ARG A 25 0.01 3.37 11.64
N MET A 26 -1.32 3.52 11.69
CA MET A 26 -1.96 4.71 12.28
C MET A 26 -1.89 4.74 13.81
N LYS A 27 -1.79 3.59 14.48
CA LYS A 27 -1.69 3.52 15.95
C LYS A 27 -0.24 3.70 16.37
N THR A 28 0.03 4.81 17.03
CA THR A 28 1.36 5.16 17.57
C THR A 28 1.23 5.38 19.07
N GLY A 29 2.25 5.00 19.82
CA GLY A 29 2.27 5.16 21.28
C GLY A 29 2.61 3.85 22.01
N PRO A 30 3.09 3.94 23.25
CA PRO A 30 3.51 2.78 24.04
C PRO A 30 2.36 1.80 24.33
N GLU A 31 1.12 2.29 24.39
CA GLU A 31 -0.08 1.46 24.59
C GLU A 31 -0.35 0.52 23.42
N TYR A 32 0.21 0.83 22.22
CA TYR A 32 0.08 0.01 21.02
C TYR A 32 1.34 -0.82 20.71
N GLU A 33 2.32 -0.88 21.61
CA GLU A 33 3.50 -1.75 21.42
C GLU A 33 3.06 -3.20 21.17
N ARG A 34 1.98 -3.62 21.85
CA ARG A 34 1.34 -4.91 21.65
C ARG A 34 -0.15 -4.74 21.32
N ILE A 35 -0.58 -5.46 20.31
CA ILE A 35 -1.97 -5.41 19.83
C ILE A 35 -2.60 -6.80 19.88
N SER A 36 -3.82 -6.86 20.40
CA SER A 36 -4.63 -8.07 20.38
C SER A 36 -5.50 -8.18 19.14
N SER A 37 -5.87 -9.41 18.75
CA SER A 37 -6.84 -9.62 17.68
C SER A 37 -8.21 -8.99 17.98
N THR A 38 -8.56 -8.81 19.24
CA THR A 38 -9.80 -8.14 19.64
C THR A 38 -9.80 -6.66 19.29
N VAL A 39 -8.69 -5.96 19.51
CA VAL A 39 -8.55 -4.55 19.16
C VAL A 39 -8.66 -4.34 17.66
N ILE A 40 -7.97 -5.18 16.86
CA ILE A 40 -8.07 -5.13 15.39
C ILE A 40 -9.50 -5.44 14.94
N ALA A 41 -10.14 -6.44 15.54
CA ALA A 41 -11.50 -6.86 15.18
C ALA A 41 -12.53 -5.73 15.41
N GLN A 42 -12.42 -5.01 16.52
CA GLN A 42 -13.29 -3.86 16.82
C GLN A 42 -13.15 -2.76 15.77
N GLU A 43 -11.93 -2.40 15.42
CA GLU A 43 -11.69 -1.36 14.41
C GLU A 43 -12.18 -1.75 13.02
N MET A 44 -11.98 -3.00 12.64
CA MET A 44 -12.36 -3.53 11.32
C MET A 44 -13.82 -4.00 11.23
N ASN A 45 -14.59 -3.89 12.32
CA ASN A 45 -15.96 -4.43 12.42
C ASN A 45 -16.03 -5.92 12.04
N LEU A 46 -15.07 -6.70 12.57
CA LEU A 46 -14.94 -8.14 12.33
C LEU A 46 -15.07 -8.92 13.64
N SER A 47 -15.23 -10.24 13.54
CA SER A 47 -15.12 -11.10 14.72
C SER A 47 -13.65 -11.29 15.14
N ALA A 48 -13.38 -11.32 16.45
CA ALA A 48 -12.03 -11.61 16.96
C ALA A 48 -11.52 -13.00 16.52
N ILE A 49 -12.41 -13.93 16.25
CA ILE A 49 -12.08 -15.27 15.74
C ILE A 49 -11.55 -15.17 14.31
N THR A 50 -12.20 -14.35 13.44
CA THR A 50 -11.77 -14.10 12.06
C THR A 50 -10.37 -13.51 12.06
N VAL A 51 -10.15 -12.41 12.79
CA VAL A 51 -8.83 -11.76 12.87
C VAL A 51 -7.77 -12.73 13.41
N ARG A 52 -8.07 -13.51 14.41
CA ARG A 52 -7.14 -14.51 14.96
C ARG A 52 -6.74 -15.57 13.93
N LYS A 53 -7.70 -16.05 13.12
CA LYS A 53 -7.41 -16.99 12.03
C LYS A 53 -6.55 -16.35 10.95
N ASP A 54 -6.85 -15.12 10.56
CA ASP A 54 -6.07 -14.39 9.57
C ASP A 54 -4.62 -14.19 10.04
N LEU A 55 -4.44 -13.72 11.28
CA LEU A 55 -3.11 -13.50 11.84
C LEU A 55 -2.32 -14.80 12.04
N ALA A 56 -2.98 -15.90 12.33
CA ALA A 56 -2.32 -17.21 12.47
C ALA A 56 -1.68 -17.69 11.16
N CYS A 57 -2.16 -17.23 9.99
CA CYS A 57 -1.55 -17.54 8.69
C CYS A 57 -0.25 -16.79 8.44
N ILE A 58 0.01 -15.69 9.15
CA ILE A 58 1.11 -14.75 8.85
C ILE A 58 2.09 -14.55 10.02
N ALA A 59 1.64 -14.71 11.26
CA ALA A 59 2.45 -14.45 12.45
C ALA A 59 2.15 -15.41 13.57
N ASN A 60 3.19 -15.85 14.29
CA ASN A 60 3.06 -16.67 15.48
C ASN A 60 2.75 -15.78 16.70
N GLY A 61 1.49 -15.57 17.01
CA GLY A 61 1.06 -14.88 18.22
C GLY A 61 1.13 -15.76 19.47
N ARG A 62 1.47 -15.16 20.61
CA ARG A 62 1.35 -15.85 21.90
C ARG A 62 -0.06 -15.65 22.47
N PRO A 63 -0.78 -16.72 22.87
CA PRO A 63 -2.08 -16.59 23.51
C PRO A 63 -2.02 -15.62 24.71
N ARG A 64 -3.05 -14.76 24.84
CA ARG A 64 -3.19 -13.75 25.90
C ARG A 64 -2.21 -12.58 25.91
N ILE A 65 -1.08 -12.63 25.16
CA ILE A 65 -0.07 -11.57 25.15
C ILE A 65 -0.23 -10.65 23.93
N GLY A 66 -0.95 -11.08 22.89
CA GLY A 66 -1.09 -10.38 21.62
C GLY A 66 0.18 -10.43 20.77
N HIS A 67 0.20 -9.62 19.71
CA HIS A 67 1.33 -9.51 18.78
C HIS A 67 2.09 -8.22 19.03
N LYS A 68 3.41 -8.21 18.86
CA LYS A 68 4.18 -6.97 18.77
C LYS A 68 3.75 -6.24 17.50
N ARG A 69 3.35 -4.98 17.63
CA ARG A 69 2.82 -4.17 16.51
C ARG A 69 3.79 -4.09 15.34
N GLU A 70 5.05 -3.76 15.60
CA GLU A 70 6.09 -3.62 14.56
C GLU A 70 6.37 -4.95 13.83
N GLU A 71 6.43 -6.05 14.57
CA GLU A 71 6.60 -7.37 13.98
C GLU A 71 5.42 -7.73 13.07
N LEU A 72 4.20 -7.39 13.48
CA LEU A 72 3.00 -7.65 12.70
C LEU A 72 2.96 -6.79 11.44
N ILE A 73 3.34 -5.51 11.53
CA ILE A 73 3.48 -4.61 10.37
C ILE A 73 4.46 -5.21 9.35
N THR A 74 5.64 -5.62 9.81
CA THR A 74 6.68 -6.21 8.94
C THR A 74 6.16 -7.47 8.25
N ARG A 75 5.53 -8.38 9.00
CA ARG A 75 5.01 -9.64 8.45
C ARG A 75 3.88 -9.44 7.45
N ILE A 76 2.95 -8.52 7.72
CA ILE A 76 1.89 -8.21 6.77
C ILE A 76 2.48 -7.56 5.50
N ALA A 77 3.43 -6.63 5.66
CA ALA A 77 4.09 -5.99 4.53
C ALA A 77 4.84 -7.00 3.65
N GLU A 78 5.56 -7.97 4.24
CA GLU A 78 6.22 -9.06 3.51
C GLU A 78 5.21 -9.89 2.69
N VAL A 79 4.08 -10.27 3.30
CA VAL A 79 3.02 -11.05 2.64
C VAL A 79 2.38 -10.30 1.49
N LEU A 80 2.18 -8.99 1.65
CA LEU A 80 1.61 -8.12 0.61
C LEU A 80 2.62 -7.75 -0.49
N GLY A 81 3.88 -8.17 -0.38
CA GLY A 81 4.95 -7.71 -1.26
C GLY A 81 5.30 -6.23 -1.07
N SER A 82 4.81 -5.62 0.02
CA SER A 82 4.99 -4.20 0.35
C SER A 82 6.31 -3.91 1.06
N SER A 83 7.23 -4.85 1.12
CA SER A 83 8.60 -4.64 1.60
C SER A 83 9.38 -3.71 0.67
N GLU A 84 9.00 -3.66 -0.61
CA GLU A 84 9.39 -2.61 -1.55
C GLU A 84 8.20 -1.70 -1.78
N CYS A 85 8.41 -0.38 -1.59
CA CYS A 85 7.40 0.63 -1.88
C CYS A 85 7.02 0.51 -3.36
N ASN A 86 5.80 0.04 -3.67
CA ASN A 86 5.34 -0.10 -5.04
C ASN A 86 5.37 1.27 -5.71
N SER A 87 6.25 1.42 -6.69
CA SER A 87 6.43 2.67 -7.42
C SER A 87 5.40 2.77 -8.53
N ALA A 88 4.65 3.87 -8.53
CA ALA A 88 3.63 4.16 -9.51
C ALA A 88 3.99 5.38 -10.36
N VAL A 89 3.44 5.44 -11.56
CA VAL A 89 3.38 6.64 -12.40
C VAL A 89 1.93 7.00 -12.67
N LEU A 90 1.64 8.29 -12.84
CA LEU A 90 0.30 8.80 -13.14
C LEU A 90 0.25 9.35 -14.56
N VAL A 91 -0.72 8.93 -15.34
CA VAL A 91 -0.99 9.42 -16.71
C VAL A 91 -2.28 10.23 -16.71
N GLY A 92 -2.20 11.47 -17.14
CA GLY A 92 -3.28 12.46 -17.09
C GLY A 92 -3.24 13.29 -15.80
N VAL A 93 -2.85 14.56 -15.91
CA VAL A 93 -2.69 15.50 -14.79
C VAL A 93 -3.78 16.59 -14.81
N GLY A 94 -5.00 16.21 -15.22
CA GLY A 94 -6.19 17.01 -15.02
C GLY A 94 -6.63 17.09 -13.55
N ASN A 95 -7.84 17.52 -13.28
CA ASN A 95 -8.34 17.71 -11.91
C ASN A 95 -8.18 16.46 -11.04
N LEU A 96 -8.54 15.28 -11.53
CA LEU A 96 -8.39 14.02 -10.80
C LEU A 96 -6.91 13.67 -10.60
N GLY A 97 -6.10 13.75 -11.67
CA GLY A 97 -4.68 13.46 -11.60
C GLY A 97 -3.94 14.36 -10.63
N HIS A 98 -4.24 15.67 -10.64
CA HIS A 98 -3.71 16.63 -9.68
C HIS A 98 -4.06 16.23 -8.23
N ALA A 99 -5.34 15.91 -7.97
CA ALA A 99 -5.77 15.46 -6.64
C ALA A 99 -5.03 14.20 -6.19
N LEU A 100 -4.83 13.22 -7.08
CA LEU A 100 -4.09 12.00 -6.79
C LEU A 100 -2.61 12.27 -6.51
N LEU A 101 -1.94 13.18 -7.25
CA LEU A 101 -0.56 13.57 -6.97
C LEU A 101 -0.39 14.23 -5.60
N CYS A 102 -1.41 14.97 -5.16
CA CYS A 102 -1.42 15.62 -3.85
C CYS A 102 -1.79 14.68 -2.70
N TYR A 103 -2.41 13.54 -2.99
CA TYR A 103 -2.90 12.63 -1.96
C TYR A 103 -1.76 11.89 -1.26
N LYS A 104 -1.63 12.13 0.05
CA LYS A 104 -0.57 11.52 0.89
C LYS A 104 -0.88 10.10 1.35
N GLY A 105 -2.12 9.66 1.25
CA GLY A 105 -2.58 8.38 1.78
C GLY A 105 -2.01 7.15 1.06
N PHE A 106 -1.51 7.28 -0.16
CA PHE A 106 -0.90 6.15 -0.88
C PHE A 106 0.28 5.51 -0.14
N ALA A 107 1.07 6.31 0.58
CA ALA A 107 2.20 5.81 1.37
C ALA A 107 1.75 4.82 2.46
N ASN A 108 0.54 5.00 3.01
CA ASN A 108 -0.01 4.09 4.02
C ASN A 108 -0.27 2.68 3.45
N TYR A 109 -0.44 2.58 2.13
CA TYR A 109 -0.65 1.33 1.41
C TYR A 109 0.62 0.83 0.70
N GLY A 110 1.79 1.37 1.04
CA GLY A 110 3.06 0.97 0.44
C GLY A 110 3.17 1.36 -1.04
N MET A 111 2.45 2.39 -1.49
CA MET A 111 2.51 2.90 -2.85
C MET A 111 3.03 4.33 -2.89
N ARG A 112 3.90 4.64 -3.84
CA ARG A 112 4.43 5.98 -4.08
C ARG A 112 4.33 6.35 -5.54
N ILE A 113 3.63 7.45 -5.85
CA ILE A 113 3.64 8.02 -7.20
C ILE A 113 4.97 8.78 -7.38
N LEU A 114 5.74 8.40 -8.39
CA LEU A 114 7.06 8.97 -8.68
C LEU A 114 6.97 10.24 -9.53
N ALA A 115 6.05 10.26 -10.51
CA ALA A 115 5.90 11.34 -11.48
C ALA A 115 4.52 11.34 -12.10
N GLY A 116 4.12 12.49 -12.66
CA GLY A 116 2.96 12.62 -13.54
C GLY A 116 3.38 12.71 -15.02
N PHE A 117 2.49 12.30 -15.91
CA PHE A 117 2.66 12.36 -17.37
C PHE A 117 1.43 12.98 -18.01
N ASP A 118 1.64 13.94 -18.92
CA ASP A 118 0.57 14.62 -19.64
C ASP A 118 1.03 14.99 -21.05
N VAL A 119 0.08 15.34 -21.90
CA VAL A 119 0.34 15.89 -23.23
C VAL A 119 0.35 17.44 -23.23
N SER A 120 -0.15 18.04 -22.18
CA SER A 120 -0.40 19.47 -22.07
C SER A 120 0.89 20.25 -21.80
N GLY A 121 1.32 21.04 -22.80
CA GLY A 121 2.59 21.76 -22.76
C GLY A 121 2.78 22.69 -21.55
N HIS A 122 1.68 23.25 -21.02
CA HIS A 122 1.76 24.15 -19.85
C HIS A 122 2.00 23.41 -18.51
N LEU A 123 1.76 22.11 -18.47
CA LEU A 123 2.04 21.30 -17.28
C LEU A 123 3.43 20.69 -17.28
N ILE A 124 4.01 20.49 -18.46
CA ILE A 124 5.30 19.81 -18.62
C ILE A 124 6.41 20.64 -17.97
N GLY A 125 7.22 19.96 -17.15
CA GLY A 125 8.29 20.59 -16.37
C GLY A 125 7.84 21.23 -15.07
N SER A 126 6.51 21.33 -14.81
CA SER A 126 6.03 21.79 -13.51
C SER A 126 6.17 20.71 -12.44
N GLU A 127 6.03 21.12 -11.19
CA GLU A 127 6.10 20.23 -10.03
C GLU A 127 4.82 20.33 -9.21
N ILE A 128 4.25 19.17 -8.88
CA ILE A 128 3.05 19.06 -8.03
C ILE A 128 3.39 18.18 -6.83
N ASN A 129 3.38 18.75 -5.64
CA ASN A 129 3.67 18.04 -4.39
C ASN A 129 4.97 17.20 -4.46
N GLY A 130 6.07 17.82 -4.95
CA GLY A 130 7.38 17.19 -5.07
C GLY A 130 7.51 16.17 -6.22
N LYS A 131 6.56 16.17 -7.17
CA LYS A 131 6.56 15.24 -8.31
C LYS A 131 6.56 16.03 -9.62
N THR A 132 7.57 15.80 -10.44
CA THR A 132 7.70 16.44 -11.75
C THR A 132 6.71 15.89 -12.76
N ILE A 133 6.17 16.76 -13.60
CA ILE A 133 5.28 16.38 -14.70
C ILE A 133 6.10 16.31 -15.99
N TYR A 134 6.06 15.17 -16.65
CA TYR A 134 6.75 14.89 -17.90
C TYR A 134 5.78 14.78 -19.07
N HIS A 135 6.31 14.99 -20.29
CA HIS A 135 5.57 14.69 -21.49
C HIS A 135 5.34 13.17 -21.60
N ILE A 136 4.16 12.75 -22.09
CA ILE A 136 3.78 11.31 -22.19
C ILE A 136 4.82 10.48 -22.97
N ASN A 137 5.49 11.06 -23.96
CA ASN A 137 6.53 10.37 -24.73
C ASN A 137 7.71 9.89 -23.87
N ASN A 138 7.89 10.48 -22.70
CA ASN A 138 8.97 10.10 -21.77
C ASN A 138 8.57 8.92 -20.85
N LEU A 139 7.32 8.48 -20.88
CA LEU A 139 6.77 7.45 -19.99
C LEU A 139 7.61 6.16 -20.04
N TYR A 140 7.84 5.63 -21.24
CA TYR A 140 8.56 4.37 -21.42
C TYR A 140 9.98 4.42 -20.84
N SER A 141 10.74 5.46 -21.18
CA SER A 141 12.11 5.63 -20.70
C SER A 141 12.18 5.85 -19.19
N PHE A 142 11.20 6.56 -18.63
CA PHE A 142 11.08 6.81 -17.20
C PHE A 142 10.79 5.52 -16.44
N VAL A 143 9.79 4.74 -16.87
CA VAL A 143 9.44 3.45 -16.26
C VAL A 143 10.60 2.47 -16.32
N LYS A 144 11.27 2.37 -17.46
CA LYS A 144 12.44 1.50 -17.63
C LYS A 144 13.59 1.87 -16.67
N ARG A 145 13.82 3.15 -16.42
CA ARG A 145 14.87 3.65 -15.52
C ARG A 145 14.52 3.48 -14.05
N THR A 146 13.26 3.72 -13.68
CA THR A 146 12.82 3.76 -12.27
C THR A 146 12.29 2.45 -11.74
N GLY A 147 11.96 1.50 -12.64
CA GLY A 147 11.32 0.23 -12.25
C GLY A 147 9.88 0.40 -11.75
N ALA A 148 9.21 1.51 -12.09
CA ALA A 148 7.81 1.71 -11.69
C ALA A 148 6.95 0.56 -12.24
N SER A 149 6.20 -0.10 -11.33
CA SER A 149 5.44 -1.31 -11.63
C SER A 149 3.93 -1.07 -11.75
N ILE A 150 3.46 0.14 -11.41
CA ILE A 150 2.04 0.51 -11.42
C ILE A 150 1.84 1.74 -12.32
N GLY A 151 0.87 1.68 -13.23
CA GLY A 151 0.37 2.82 -13.99
C GLY A 151 -1.03 3.20 -13.53
N ILE A 152 -1.22 4.46 -13.16
CA ILE A 152 -2.54 5.03 -12.83
C ILE A 152 -2.96 5.89 -14.01
N ILE A 153 -4.09 5.56 -14.64
CA ILE A 153 -4.63 6.30 -15.79
C ILE A 153 -5.78 7.17 -15.30
N ALA A 154 -5.63 8.49 -15.41
CA ALA A 154 -6.59 9.50 -14.97
C ALA A 154 -6.96 10.47 -16.12
N VAL A 155 -7.09 9.93 -17.34
CA VAL A 155 -7.56 10.65 -18.52
C VAL A 155 -9.01 10.30 -18.84
N PRO A 156 -9.76 11.15 -19.58
CA PRO A 156 -11.07 10.79 -20.07
C PRO A 156 -11.04 9.52 -20.95
N ALA A 157 -12.08 8.69 -20.87
CA ALA A 157 -12.15 7.40 -21.58
C ALA A 157 -11.80 7.45 -23.09
N PRO A 158 -12.14 8.50 -23.86
CA PRO A 158 -11.72 8.60 -25.25
C PRO A 158 -10.23 8.81 -25.47
N SER A 159 -9.48 9.15 -24.41
CA SER A 159 -8.03 9.47 -24.45
C SER A 159 -7.18 8.41 -23.71
N ALA A 160 -7.81 7.33 -23.21
CA ALA A 160 -7.15 6.28 -22.44
C ALA A 160 -6.53 5.20 -23.34
#